data_8a565ff455c9970845840afa1519d03d
#
_entry.id   8a565ff455c9970845840afa1519d03d
#
_cell.length_a   1.000
_cell.length_b   1.000
_cell.length_c   1.000
_cell.angle_alpha   90.00
_cell.angle_beta   90.00
_cell.angle_gamma   90.00
#
_symmetry.space_group_name_H-M   'P 1'
#
loop_
_entity.id
_entity.type
_entity.pdbx_description
1 polymer ?
#
loop_
_entity_poly.entity_id
_entity_poly.type
_entity_poly.pdbx_seq_one_letter_code
_entity_poly.pdbx_strand_id
1 'polypeptide(L)'
;MKKVLFAIPLALALTGCGSDIDLVKGGVMEFNQTTTLGKALDNWKSCESREWEELETDNGIKVVQFTCQHKISQYMSKAKSLLSEEEQAKANHLDIASNIQTFQFTINQGDAFQIDNVQVKTTWQDGTSFEDSQKPVEQLETAYANNLNFDPAELNEMGAAQISYVFSMIKMRAK
;
A
#
# COMPACT_ATOMS: atom_id res chain seq x y z
N MET A 1 -27.11 30.88 58.77
CA MET A 1 -27.36 30.45 57.41
C MET A 1 -26.05 29.92 56.85
N LYS A 2 -25.88 28.59 56.84
CA LYS A 2 -24.67 27.93 56.34
C LYS A 2 -24.90 27.54 54.89
N LYS A 3 -24.12 28.13 53.96
CA LYS A 3 -24.15 27.76 52.54
C LYS A 3 -23.29 26.50 52.35
N VAL A 4 -23.92 25.38 52.01
CA VAL A 4 -23.24 24.16 51.60
C VAL A 4 -22.93 24.26 50.11
N LEU A 5 -21.68 24.37 49.74
CA LEU A 5 -21.21 24.24 48.36
C LEU A 5 -21.10 22.75 48.01
N PHE A 6 -21.96 22.28 47.14
CA PHE A 6 -21.85 20.98 46.52
C PHE A 6 -20.81 21.06 45.41
N ALA A 7 -19.62 20.51 45.62
CA ALA A 7 -18.65 20.25 44.57
C ALA A 7 -19.07 18.99 43.82
N ILE A 8 -19.51 19.15 42.57
CA ILE A 8 -19.77 18.03 41.66
C ILE A 8 -18.43 17.61 41.09
N PRO A 9 -17.97 16.35 41.30
CA PRO A 9 -16.79 15.86 40.60
C PRO A 9 -17.16 15.65 39.13
N LEU A 10 -16.57 16.44 38.25
CA LEU A 10 -16.58 16.22 36.79
C LEU A 10 -15.73 14.97 36.52
N ALA A 11 -16.39 13.82 36.44
CA ALA A 11 -15.75 12.61 35.96
C ALA A 11 -15.47 12.79 34.46
N LEU A 12 -14.25 13.15 34.13
CA LEU A 12 -13.71 13.04 32.77
C LEU A 12 -13.68 11.52 32.46
N ALA A 13 -14.71 11.03 31.78
CA ALA A 13 -14.64 9.76 31.09
C ALA A 13 -13.59 9.93 29.98
N LEU A 14 -12.37 9.48 30.23
CA LEU A 14 -11.38 9.19 29.20
C LEU A 14 -11.93 7.98 28.42
N THR A 15 -12.83 8.22 27.49
CA THR A 15 -13.07 7.28 26.41
C THR A 15 -11.78 7.24 25.61
N GLY A 16 -11.00 6.19 25.81
CA GLY A 16 -9.86 5.88 24.96
C GLY A 16 -10.39 5.54 23.56
N CYS A 17 -10.68 6.57 22.77
CA CYS A 17 -10.93 6.44 21.36
C CYS A 17 -9.56 6.33 20.67
N GLY A 18 -9.04 5.12 20.55
CA GLY A 18 -8.04 4.83 19.52
C GLY A 18 -8.67 5.12 18.15
N SER A 19 -7.91 5.66 17.20
CA SER A 19 -8.39 5.85 15.86
C SER A 19 -8.63 4.50 15.16
N ASP A 20 -9.46 4.49 14.12
CA ASP A 20 -9.64 3.27 13.31
C ASP A 20 -8.30 2.84 12.68
N ILE A 21 -7.39 3.79 12.40
CA ILE A 21 -6.00 3.50 12.01
C ILE A 21 -5.25 2.74 13.11
N ASP A 22 -5.35 3.15 14.37
CA ASP A 22 -4.68 2.45 15.49
C ASP A 22 -5.20 1.04 15.66
N LEU A 23 -6.49 0.83 15.49
CA LEU A 23 -7.13 -0.48 15.49
C LEU A 23 -6.50 -1.40 14.43
N VAL A 24 -6.45 -0.95 13.17
CA VAL A 24 -5.88 -1.73 12.06
C VAL A 24 -4.39 -1.94 12.25
N LYS A 25 -3.64 -0.89 12.61
CA LYS A 25 -2.19 -1.00 12.85
C LYS A 25 -1.83 -1.95 14.00
N GLY A 26 -2.65 -1.98 15.04
CA GLY A 26 -2.48 -2.87 16.20
C GLY A 26 -2.88 -4.32 15.93
N GLY A 27 -3.65 -4.56 14.88
CA GLY A 27 -4.14 -5.89 14.52
C GLY A 27 -3.05 -6.83 14.01
N VAL A 28 -3.35 -8.12 14.07
CA VAL A 28 -2.51 -9.20 13.52
C VAL A 28 -3.31 -10.00 12.51
N MET A 29 -2.63 -10.64 11.58
CA MET A 29 -3.25 -11.49 10.57
C MET A 29 -3.20 -12.96 11.00
N GLU A 30 -4.18 -13.75 10.54
CA GLU A 30 -4.25 -15.19 10.88
C GLU A 30 -2.96 -15.94 10.52
N PHE A 31 -2.35 -15.62 9.38
CA PHE A 31 -1.10 -16.24 8.93
C PHE A 31 0.16 -15.74 9.68
N ASN A 32 0.07 -14.64 10.46
CA ASN A 32 1.17 -14.11 11.27
C ASN A 32 0.64 -13.37 12.50
N GLN A 33 0.61 -14.06 13.64
CA GLN A 33 0.10 -13.53 14.91
C GLN A 33 1.19 -12.87 15.78
N THR A 34 2.42 -12.78 15.31
CA THR A 34 3.56 -12.24 16.08
C THR A 34 3.94 -10.83 15.68
N THR A 35 3.55 -10.40 14.50
CA THR A 35 3.84 -9.07 13.95
C THR A 35 2.51 -8.37 13.64
N THR A 36 2.36 -7.12 14.08
CA THR A 36 1.17 -6.32 13.77
C THR A 36 1.20 -5.81 12.34
N LEU A 37 0.02 -5.51 11.78
CA LEU A 37 -0.12 -4.89 10.45
C LEU A 37 0.69 -3.59 10.34
N GLY A 38 0.56 -2.71 11.34
CA GLY A 38 1.33 -1.46 11.36
C GLY A 38 2.82 -1.71 11.30
N LYS A 39 3.34 -2.68 12.09
CA LYS A 39 4.77 -2.99 12.07
C LYS A 39 5.23 -3.53 10.69
N ALA A 40 4.43 -4.37 10.05
CA ALA A 40 4.75 -4.93 8.74
C ALA A 40 4.74 -3.84 7.65
N LEU A 41 3.64 -3.08 7.56
CA LEU A 41 3.43 -2.09 6.49
C LEU A 41 4.30 -0.84 6.68
N ASP A 42 4.45 -0.31 7.91
CA ASP A 42 5.27 0.87 8.18
C ASP A 42 6.78 0.61 7.92
N ASN A 43 7.23 -0.64 8.01
CA ASN A 43 8.63 -1.00 7.78
C ASN A 43 8.88 -1.68 6.42
N TRP A 44 7.87 -1.77 5.56
CA TRP A 44 8.02 -2.44 4.28
C TRP A 44 9.05 -1.72 3.38
N LYS A 45 10.16 -2.40 3.08
CA LYS A 45 11.30 -1.84 2.33
C LYS A 45 10.95 -1.41 0.91
N SER A 46 9.93 -2.02 0.32
CA SER A 46 9.48 -1.72 -1.04
C SER A 46 8.92 -0.31 -1.18
N CYS A 47 8.43 0.30 -0.07
CA CYS A 47 7.82 1.62 -0.10
C CYS A 47 8.86 2.73 -0.01
N GLU A 48 8.81 3.68 -0.94
CA GLU A 48 9.47 4.97 -0.88
C GLU A 48 8.75 5.93 0.05
N SER A 49 7.42 6.01 -0.08
CA SER A 49 6.53 6.73 0.83
C SER A 49 5.38 5.84 1.30
N ARG A 50 4.82 6.19 2.45
CA ARG A 50 3.73 5.47 3.13
C ARG A 50 2.75 6.46 3.70
N GLU A 51 1.47 6.14 3.60
CA GLU A 51 0.39 6.98 4.14
C GLU A 51 -0.72 6.10 4.68
N TRP A 52 -1.30 6.51 5.81
CA TRP A 52 -2.50 5.93 6.38
C TRP A 52 -3.60 6.97 6.41
N GLU A 53 -4.80 6.58 6.02
CA GLU A 53 -5.95 7.46 5.90
C GLU A 53 -7.21 6.76 6.40
N GLU A 54 -8.08 7.49 7.07
CA GLU A 54 -9.44 7.06 7.41
C GLU A 54 -10.40 7.61 6.37
N LEU A 55 -11.22 6.75 5.80
CA LEU A 55 -12.21 7.06 4.79
C LEU A 55 -13.58 6.59 5.26
N GLU A 56 -14.61 7.23 4.77
CA GLU A 56 -15.99 6.76 4.91
C GLU A 56 -16.62 6.71 3.51
N THR A 57 -17.21 5.58 3.17
CA THR A 57 -17.92 5.43 1.89
C THR A 57 -19.26 6.15 1.94
N ASP A 58 -19.87 6.41 0.78
CA ASP A 58 -21.20 7.02 0.67
C ASP A 58 -22.30 6.28 1.46
N ASN A 59 -22.09 4.99 1.74
CA ASN A 59 -22.98 4.17 2.53
C ASN A 59 -22.64 4.14 4.04
N GLY A 60 -21.73 4.99 4.50
CA GLY A 60 -21.34 5.10 5.90
C GLY A 60 -20.41 3.95 6.37
N ILE A 61 -19.78 3.22 5.46
CA ILE A 61 -18.81 2.17 5.82
C ILE A 61 -17.46 2.83 6.07
N LYS A 62 -16.90 2.61 7.25
CA LYS A 62 -15.57 3.09 7.61
C LYS A 62 -14.49 2.19 7.03
N VAL A 63 -13.51 2.80 6.42
CA VAL A 63 -12.37 2.15 5.77
C VAL A 63 -11.07 2.80 6.25
N VAL A 64 -10.12 1.99 6.64
CA VAL A 64 -8.73 2.43 6.82
C VAL A 64 -7.96 2.06 5.56
N GLN A 65 -7.29 3.03 4.98
CA GLN A 65 -6.48 2.86 3.79
C GLN A 65 -4.99 3.01 4.11
N PHE A 66 -4.18 2.08 3.63
CA PHE A 66 -2.73 2.20 3.59
C PHE A 66 -2.28 2.32 2.14
N THR A 67 -1.46 3.32 1.86
CA THR A 67 -0.90 3.58 0.53
C THR A 67 0.62 3.48 0.58
N CYS A 68 1.18 2.70 -0.34
CA CYS A 68 2.62 2.52 -0.54
C CYS A 68 3.00 2.96 -1.95
N GLN A 69 3.84 3.98 -2.08
CA GLN A 69 4.51 4.26 -3.34
C GLN A 69 5.78 3.41 -3.43
N HIS A 70 5.85 2.50 -4.40
CA HIS A 70 6.99 1.61 -4.54
C HIS A 70 8.23 2.30 -5.10
N LYS A 71 9.42 1.83 -4.65
CA LYS A 71 10.74 2.19 -5.18
C LYS A 71 10.97 1.54 -6.53
N ILE A 72 10.32 2.05 -7.58
CA ILE A 72 10.33 1.42 -8.90
C ILE A 72 11.35 2.03 -9.88
N SER A 73 11.76 3.28 -9.70
CA SER A 73 12.55 4.03 -10.67
C SER A 73 13.90 3.38 -10.98
N GLN A 74 14.64 2.95 -9.96
CA GLN A 74 15.94 2.29 -10.13
C GLN A 74 15.80 0.94 -10.84
N TYR A 75 14.76 0.18 -10.50
CA TYR A 75 14.46 -1.11 -11.13
C TYR A 75 14.18 -0.95 -12.63
N MET A 76 13.32 0.01 -13.00
CA MET A 76 12.99 0.27 -14.40
C MET A 76 14.18 0.82 -15.20
N SER A 77 14.99 1.70 -14.60
CA SER A 77 16.23 2.17 -15.22
C SER A 77 17.21 1.03 -15.46
N LYS A 78 17.36 0.12 -14.49
CA LYS A 78 18.19 -1.08 -14.66
C LYS A 78 17.62 -2.01 -15.73
N ALA A 79 16.32 -2.28 -15.73
CA ALA A 79 15.68 -3.09 -16.76
C ALA A 79 15.96 -2.53 -18.15
N LYS A 80 15.75 -1.23 -18.35
CA LYS A 80 16.00 -0.56 -19.63
C LYS A 80 17.47 -0.65 -20.05
N SER A 81 18.42 -0.49 -19.11
CA SER A 81 19.87 -0.55 -19.41
C SER A 81 20.38 -1.94 -19.83
N LEU A 82 19.63 -3.00 -19.53
CA LEU A 82 19.97 -4.39 -19.90
C LEU A 82 19.38 -4.81 -21.26
N LEU A 83 18.55 -3.97 -21.89
CA LEU A 83 18.04 -4.18 -23.23
C LEU A 83 19.07 -3.75 -24.27
N SER A 84 18.98 -4.27 -25.51
CA SER A 84 19.75 -3.78 -26.64
C SER A 84 19.42 -2.32 -26.96
N GLU A 85 20.32 -1.58 -27.64
CA GLU A 85 20.10 -0.16 -28.00
C GLU A 85 18.80 0.02 -28.82
N GLU A 86 18.49 -0.92 -29.72
CA GLU A 86 17.27 -0.87 -30.53
C GLU A 86 16.02 -1.04 -29.66
N GLU A 87 16.05 -1.94 -28.67
CA GLU A 87 14.94 -2.15 -27.74
C GLU A 87 14.79 -0.97 -26.78
N GLN A 88 15.89 -0.40 -26.27
CA GLN A 88 15.86 0.78 -25.40
C GLN A 88 15.15 1.97 -26.07
N ALA A 89 15.39 2.19 -27.35
CA ALA A 89 14.76 3.27 -28.12
C ALA A 89 13.23 3.13 -28.21
N LYS A 90 12.70 1.91 -28.03
CA LYS A 90 11.27 1.58 -28.10
C LYS A 90 10.65 1.34 -26.73
N ALA A 91 11.44 1.40 -25.64
CA ALA A 91 11.04 0.97 -24.30
C ALA A 91 10.36 2.06 -23.46
N ASN A 92 9.49 2.89 -24.06
CA ASN A 92 8.72 3.91 -23.34
C ASN A 92 7.74 3.30 -22.31
N HIS A 93 7.39 2.03 -22.46
CA HIS A 93 6.61 1.27 -21.50
C HIS A 93 7.36 1.00 -20.18
N LEU A 94 8.67 1.23 -20.12
CA LEU A 94 9.47 1.20 -18.90
C LEU A 94 9.65 2.59 -18.27
N ASP A 95 9.16 3.66 -18.89
CA ASP A 95 9.24 5.02 -18.37
C ASP A 95 8.11 5.25 -17.35
N ILE A 96 8.20 4.57 -16.21
CA ILE A 96 7.22 4.63 -15.12
C ILE A 96 7.46 5.87 -14.28
N ALA A 97 6.41 6.67 -14.07
CA ALA A 97 6.41 7.82 -13.17
C ALA A 97 6.13 7.42 -11.72
N SER A 98 5.17 6.50 -11.52
CA SER A 98 4.84 5.99 -10.18
C SER A 98 4.22 4.60 -10.26
N ASN A 99 4.39 3.84 -9.18
CA ASN A 99 3.67 2.60 -8.93
C ASN A 99 3.17 2.65 -7.47
N ILE A 100 1.86 2.75 -7.32
CA ILE A 100 1.20 2.96 -6.03
C ILE A 100 0.36 1.73 -5.71
N GLN A 101 0.59 1.13 -4.54
CA GLN A 101 -0.22 0.04 -4.03
C GLN A 101 -1.04 0.52 -2.85
N THR A 102 -2.34 0.24 -2.89
CA THR A 102 -3.32 0.65 -1.88
C THR A 102 -3.96 -0.58 -1.27
N PHE A 103 -3.97 -0.64 0.06
CA PHE A 103 -4.66 -1.66 0.86
C PHE A 103 -5.83 -1.01 1.57
N GLN A 104 -7.00 -1.61 1.49
CA GLN A 104 -8.21 -1.11 2.15
C GLN A 104 -8.74 -2.13 3.16
N PHE A 105 -8.94 -1.66 4.38
CA PHE A 105 -9.43 -2.44 5.51
C PHE A 105 -10.79 -1.88 5.95
N THR A 106 -11.84 -2.68 5.81
CA THR A 106 -13.18 -2.30 6.30
C THR A 106 -13.26 -2.52 7.80
N ILE A 107 -13.77 -1.52 8.52
CA ILE A 107 -14.01 -1.59 9.95
C ILE A 107 -15.39 -2.18 10.20
N ASN A 108 -15.43 -3.26 10.94
CA ASN A 108 -16.64 -3.98 11.31
C ASN A 108 -17.07 -3.63 12.74
N GLN A 109 -18.27 -4.06 13.14
CA GLN A 109 -18.74 -3.89 14.51
C GLN A 109 -17.86 -4.67 15.50
N GLY A 110 -17.67 -4.11 16.72
CA GLY A 110 -16.92 -4.78 17.80
C GLY A 110 -15.41 -4.70 17.63
N ASP A 111 -14.91 -3.58 17.09
CA ASP A 111 -13.48 -3.32 16.92
C ASP A 111 -12.75 -4.41 16.09
N ALA A 112 -13.44 -4.96 15.12
CA ALA A 112 -12.90 -5.91 14.15
C ALA A 112 -12.68 -5.22 12.80
N PHE A 113 -11.75 -5.73 12.01
CA PHE A 113 -11.53 -5.28 10.63
C PHE A 113 -11.23 -6.47 9.71
N GLN A 114 -11.40 -6.25 8.43
CA GLN A 114 -11.01 -7.20 7.38
C GLN A 114 -10.34 -6.47 6.23
N ILE A 115 -9.43 -7.14 5.54
CA ILE A 115 -8.88 -6.62 4.29
C ILE A 115 -9.82 -6.99 3.14
N ASP A 116 -10.32 -5.99 2.43
CA ASP A 116 -11.27 -6.21 1.33
C ASP A 116 -10.65 -6.01 -0.04
N ASN A 117 -9.73 -5.07 -0.17
CA ASN A 117 -9.23 -4.67 -1.46
C ASN A 117 -7.74 -4.34 -1.42
N VAL A 118 -7.04 -4.77 -2.47
CA VAL A 118 -5.70 -4.31 -2.79
C VAL A 118 -5.66 -3.95 -4.26
N GLN A 119 -5.24 -2.73 -4.55
CA GLN A 119 -5.09 -2.23 -5.91
C GLN A 119 -3.66 -1.75 -6.15
N VAL A 120 -3.19 -1.92 -7.38
CA VAL A 120 -1.93 -1.34 -7.86
C VAL A 120 -2.23 -0.43 -9.03
N LYS A 121 -1.80 0.83 -8.92
CA LYS A 121 -1.85 1.81 -10.00
C LYS A 121 -0.45 2.10 -10.50
N THR A 122 -0.20 1.81 -11.77
CA THR A 122 1.01 2.20 -12.48
C THR A 122 0.72 3.41 -13.36
N THR A 123 1.51 4.47 -13.22
CA THR A 123 1.40 5.68 -14.05
C THR A 123 2.71 5.87 -14.80
N TRP A 124 2.62 6.14 -16.10
CA TRP A 124 3.76 6.42 -16.97
C TRP A 124 4.05 7.90 -17.08
N GLN A 125 5.25 8.22 -17.58
CA GLN A 125 5.71 9.60 -17.80
C GLN A 125 4.80 10.42 -18.74
N ASP A 126 4.08 9.76 -19.65
CA ASP A 126 3.12 10.39 -20.57
C ASP A 126 1.74 10.63 -19.94
N GLY A 127 1.58 10.34 -18.65
CA GLY A 127 0.35 10.54 -17.89
C GLY A 127 -0.69 9.40 -18.02
N THR A 128 -0.47 8.43 -18.91
CA THR A 128 -1.35 7.25 -18.97
C THR A 128 -1.19 6.41 -17.71
N SER A 129 -2.26 5.72 -17.29
CA SER A 129 -2.23 4.86 -16.12
C SER A 129 -3.01 3.56 -16.33
N PHE A 130 -2.63 2.55 -15.58
CA PHE A 130 -3.32 1.28 -15.49
C PHE A 130 -3.50 0.87 -14.04
N GLU A 131 -4.70 0.42 -13.69
CA GLU A 131 -5.03 -0.07 -12.36
C GLU A 131 -5.39 -1.56 -12.45
N ASP A 132 -4.93 -2.34 -11.48
CA ASP A 132 -5.22 -3.75 -11.37
C ASP A 132 -5.48 -4.13 -9.90
N SER A 133 -6.44 -5.04 -9.71
CA SER A 133 -6.74 -5.58 -8.39
C SER A 133 -5.85 -6.78 -8.10
N GLN A 134 -5.34 -6.84 -6.88
CA GLN A 134 -4.45 -7.90 -6.41
C GLN A 134 -5.15 -8.74 -5.35
N LYS A 135 -4.64 -9.95 -5.11
CA LYS A 135 -5.14 -10.79 -4.03
C LYS A 135 -4.64 -10.28 -2.67
N PRO A 136 -5.54 -9.87 -1.77
CA PRO A 136 -5.17 -9.13 -0.58
C PRO A 136 -4.18 -9.88 0.31
N VAL A 137 -4.41 -11.16 0.60
CA VAL A 137 -3.58 -11.96 1.50
C VAL A 137 -2.16 -12.14 0.94
N GLU A 138 -2.03 -12.47 -0.36
CA GLU A 138 -0.72 -12.65 -1.00
C GLU A 138 0.14 -11.37 -0.95
N GLN A 139 -0.51 -10.20 -1.09
CA GLN A 139 0.19 -8.91 -1.00
C GLN A 139 0.61 -8.56 0.43
N LEU A 140 -0.22 -8.88 1.42
CA LEU A 140 0.16 -8.74 2.82
C LEU A 140 1.32 -9.67 3.19
N GLU A 141 1.31 -10.92 2.77
CA GLU A 141 2.41 -11.86 3.01
C GLU A 141 3.74 -11.31 2.47
N THR A 142 3.72 -10.67 1.27
CA THR A 142 4.88 -10.00 0.69
C THR A 142 5.39 -8.86 1.58
N ALA A 143 4.48 -8.04 2.13
CA ALA A 143 4.85 -6.96 3.06
C ALA A 143 5.38 -7.49 4.39
N TYR A 144 4.77 -8.55 4.94
CA TYR A 144 5.24 -9.21 6.17
C TYR A 144 6.61 -9.87 6.01
N ALA A 145 6.89 -10.44 4.85
CA ALA A 145 8.22 -10.96 4.51
C ALA A 145 9.25 -9.84 4.29
N ASN A 146 8.77 -8.59 4.24
CA ASN A 146 9.58 -7.39 3.98
C ASN A 146 10.41 -7.49 2.69
N ASN A 147 9.85 -8.13 1.66
CA ASN A 147 10.48 -8.27 0.35
C ASN A 147 10.39 -6.96 -0.45
N LEU A 148 11.40 -6.73 -1.29
CA LEU A 148 11.33 -5.69 -2.33
C LEU A 148 10.51 -6.23 -3.50
N ASN A 149 9.50 -5.47 -3.94
CA ASN A 149 8.73 -5.83 -5.14
C ASN A 149 9.53 -5.60 -6.43
N PHE A 150 10.48 -4.66 -6.36
CA PHE A 150 11.29 -4.23 -7.49
C PHE A 150 12.75 -4.12 -7.04
N ASP A 151 13.44 -5.26 -6.90
CA ASP A 151 14.84 -5.30 -6.51
C ASP A 151 15.76 -5.24 -7.75
N PRO A 152 16.48 -4.11 -7.98
CA PRO A 152 17.40 -4.00 -9.11
C PRO A 152 18.56 -5.01 -9.05
N ALA A 153 18.92 -5.50 -7.86
CA ALA A 153 20.04 -6.43 -7.68
C ALA A 153 19.73 -7.82 -8.27
N GLU A 154 18.46 -8.21 -8.29
CA GLU A 154 18.01 -9.51 -8.80
C GLU A 154 17.80 -9.51 -10.32
N LEU A 155 17.86 -8.34 -10.98
CA LEU A 155 17.54 -8.19 -12.39
C LEU A 155 18.74 -8.51 -13.28
N ASN A 156 18.55 -9.46 -14.20
CA ASN A 156 19.47 -9.81 -15.28
C ASN A 156 18.83 -9.55 -16.67
N GLU A 157 19.56 -9.82 -17.75
CA GLU A 157 19.10 -9.60 -19.13
C GLU A 157 17.79 -10.34 -19.45
N MET A 158 17.66 -11.61 -19.03
CA MET A 158 16.43 -12.39 -19.23
C MET A 158 15.26 -11.78 -18.46
N GLY A 159 15.50 -11.41 -17.19
CA GLY A 159 14.50 -10.71 -16.36
C GLY A 159 14.10 -9.36 -16.95
N ALA A 160 15.06 -8.59 -17.49
CA ALA A 160 14.81 -7.31 -18.14
C ALA A 160 13.92 -7.47 -19.38
N ALA A 161 14.20 -8.45 -20.23
CA ALA A 161 13.36 -8.74 -21.40
C ALA A 161 11.93 -9.16 -20.99
N GLN A 162 11.79 -9.99 -19.94
CA GLN A 162 10.49 -10.40 -19.41
C GLN A 162 9.71 -9.21 -18.85
N ILE A 163 10.34 -8.35 -18.06
CA ILE A 163 9.73 -7.13 -17.50
C ILE A 163 9.33 -6.18 -18.62
N SER A 164 10.19 -5.98 -19.61
CA SER A 164 9.88 -5.16 -20.79
C SER A 164 8.61 -5.68 -21.49
N TYR A 165 8.52 -6.98 -21.74
CA TYR A 165 7.33 -7.58 -22.32
C TYR A 165 6.07 -7.37 -21.45
N VAL A 166 6.14 -7.65 -20.15
CA VAL A 166 5.00 -7.49 -19.21
C VAL A 166 4.52 -6.04 -19.20
N PHE A 167 5.42 -5.08 -19.03
CA PHE A 167 5.01 -3.67 -18.97
C PHE A 167 4.55 -3.12 -20.33
N SER A 168 5.02 -3.68 -21.45
CA SER A 168 4.47 -3.33 -22.75
C SER A 168 3.02 -3.76 -22.88
N MET A 169 2.67 -4.97 -22.43
CA MET A 169 1.30 -5.49 -22.44
C MET A 169 0.37 -4.70 -21.48
N ILE A 170 0.89 -4.29 -20.34
CA ILE A 170 0.13 -3.46 -19.38
C ILE A 170 -0.11 -2.07 -19.97
N LYS A 171 0.93 -1.45 -20.56
CA LYS A 171 0.82 -0.12 -21.16
C LYS A 171 -0.18 -0.05 -22.31
N MET A 172 -0.31 -1.09 -23.11
CA MET A 172 -1.34 -1.16 -24.17
C MET A 172 -2.78 -1.08 -23.63
N ARG A 173 -2.99 -1.37 -22.34
CA ARG A 173 -4.28 -1.32 -21.66
C ARG A 173 -4.48 -0.02 -20.86
N ALA A 174 -3.43 0.80 -20.74
CA ALA A 174 -3.47 2.07 -20.02
C ALA A 174 -4.34 3.11 -20.74
N LYS A 175 -4.94 4.00 -19.95
CA LYS A 175 -5.83 5.09 -20.41
C LYS A 175 -5.31 6.44 -19.94
#